data_517b0f105a6c826ce86d283e1c2d3be4
#
_entry.id   517b0f105a6c826ce86d283e1c2d3be4
#
_cell.length_a   1.000
_cell.length_b   1.000
_cell.length_c   1.000
_cell.angle_alpha   90.00
_cell.angle_beta   90.00
_cell.angle_gamma   90.00
#
_symmetry.space_group_name_H-M   'P 1'
#
loop_
_entity.id
_entity.type
_entity.pdbx_description
1 polymer ?
#
loop_
_entity_poly.entity_id
_entity_poly.type
_entity_poly.pdbx_seq_one_letter_code
_entity_poly.pdbx_strand_id
1 'polypeptide(L)'
;MNEKIIMLGTGSAMVTDCYNTCFLLKSENDCLLVDAGGGNGILSAIKKSGIAWNSIKTMFITHSHTDHILGAVWVIRQISALMNSGKYDGNFNIYCHDECVDSITAICNHTLCLLYTSDAADD
;
A
#
# COMPACT_ATOMS: atom_id res chain seq x y z
N MET A 1 20.46 8.99 12.57
CA MET A 1 19.20 8.98 11.90
C MET A 1 19.36 8.52 10.48
N ASN A 2 18.89 7.36 10.16
CA ASN A 2 19.11 6.77 8.84
C ASN A 2 17.79 6.62 8.10
N GLU A 3 17.61 7.45 7.09
CA GLU A 3 16.47 7.34 6.21
C GLU A 3 16.92 6.76 4.90
N LYS A 4 16.10 5.87 4.34
CA LYS A 4 16.38 5.20 3.09
C LYS A 4 15.16 5.24 2.19
N ILE A 5 15.42 5.38 0.90
CA ILE A 5 14.38 5.17 -0.11
C ILE A 5 14.64 3.79 -0.71
N ILE A 6 13.62 2.93 -0.67
CA ILE A 6 13.70 1.59 -1.24
C ILE A 6 12.73 1.55 -2.41
N MET A 7 13.28 1.49 -3.63
CA MET A 7 12.44 1.44 -4.83
C MET A 7 11.84 0.06 -4.98
N LEU A 8 10.52 0.00 -5.06
CA LEU A 8 9.78 -1.24 -5.28
C LEU A 8 9.46 -1.45 -6.74
N GLY A 9 9.35 -0.36 -7.48
CA GLY A 9 9.11 -0.40 -8.91
C GLY A 9 9.49 0.93 -9.53
N THR A 10 9.86 0.91 -10.80
CA THR A 10 10.28 2.11 -11.53
C THR A 10 9.57 2.25 -12.87
N GLY A 11 8.59 1.39 -13.17
CA GLY A 11 7.94 1.35 -14.46
C GLY A 11 6.81 2.35 -14.61
N SER A 12 6.60 2.83 -15.82
CA SER A 12 5.41 3.60 -16.16
C SER A 12 4.21 2.66 -16.31
N ALA A 13 3.02 3.23 -16.55
CA ALA A 13 1.77 2.46 -16.50
C ALA A 13 1.77 1.21 -17.39
N MET A 14 2.34 1.29 -18.57
CA MET A 14 2.25 0.21 -19.56
C MET A 14 3.49 -0.68 -19.63
N VAL A 15 4.46 -0.44 -18.77
CA VAL A 15 5.69 -1.24 -18.76
C VAL A 15 5.42 -2.60 -18.12
N THR A 16 5.95 -3.66 -18.73
CA THR A 16 5.76 -5.03 -18.24
C THR A 16 7.02 -5.67 -17.67
N ASP A 17 8.19 -5.06 -17.89
CA ASP A 17 9.48 -5.62 -17.47
C ASP A 17 9.79 -5.37 -16.00
N CYS A 18 9.14 -4.40 -15.39
CA CYS A 18 9.31 -4.10 -13.98
C CYS A 18 8.00 -3.56 -13.42
N TYR A 19 7.91 -3.54 -12.09
CA TYR A 19 6.71 -3.05 -11.44
C TYR A 19 6.58 -1.54 -11.59
N ASN A 20 5.35 -1.04 -11.46
CA ASN A 20 5.04 0.39 -11.57
C ASN A 20 5.75 1.19 -10.49
N THR A 21 5.97 2.47 -10.74
CA THR A 21 6.73 3.34 -9.83
C THR A 21 6.05 3.42 -8.46
N CYS A 22 6.76 2.96 -7.45
CA CYS A 22 6.36 3.08 -6.05
C CYS A 22 7.59 2.82 -5.19
N PHE A 23 7.56 3.32 -3.96
CA PHE A 23 8.73 3.16 -3.11
C PHE A 23 8.35 3.22 -1.63
N LEU A 24 9.27 2.72 -0.80
CA LEU A 24 9.19 2.84 0.65
C LEU A 24 10.19 3.90 1.10
N LEU A 25 9.76 4.75 2.00
CA LEU A 25 10.65 5.66 2.71
C LEU A 25 10.78 5.12 4.13
N LYS A 26 11.95 4.57 4.43
CA LYS A 26 12.19 3.91 5.69
C LYS A 26 12.95 4.83 6.64
N SER A 27 12.40 5.05 7.83
CA SER A 27 13.12 5.64 8.94
C SER A 27 13.50 4.52 9.92
N GLU A 28 13.95 4.88 11.13
CA GLU A 28 14.47 3.86 12.04
C GLU A 28 13.45 2.79 12.38
N ASN A 29 12.22 3.17 12.65
CA ASN A 29 11.20 2.24 13.14
C ASN A 29 10.02 2.08 12.21
N ASP A 30 9.77 3.03 11.33
CA ASP A 30 8.57 3.06 10.52
C ASP A 30 8.88 3.22 9.05
N CYS A 31 7.96 2.76 8.22
CA CYS A 31 8.04 2.94 6.78
C CYS A 31 6.79 3.65 6.28
N LEU A 32 7.00 4.53 5.31
CA LEU A 32 5.94 5.14 4.53
C LEU A 32 5.98 4.52 3.13
N LEU A 33 4.86 3.97 2.69
CA LEU A 33 4.73 3.47 1.31
C LEU A 33 4.16 4.59 0.45
N VAL A 34 4.82 4.90 -0.65
CA VAL A 34 4.34 5.90 -1.60
C VAL A 34 3.92 5.20 -2.86
N ASP A 35 2.64 5.23 -3.14
CA ASP A 35 1.95 4.50 -4.20
C ASP A 35 2.15 2.99 -4.04
N ALA A 36 1.36 2.21 -4.78
CA ALA A 36 1.40 0.77 -4.63
C ALA A 36 1.35 0.04 -5.96
N GLY A 37 1.44 0.77 -7.05
CA GLY A 37 1.40 0.17 -8.38
C GLY A 37 0.03 -0.28 -8.79
N GLY A 38 -0.03 -1.07 -9.85
CA GLY A 38 -1.27 -1.42 -10.51
C GLY A 38 -1.86 -2.78 -10.16
N GLY A 39 -1.29 -3.51 -9.22
CA GLY A 39 -1.81 -4.84 -8.92
C GLY A 39 -1.14 -5.52 -7.75
N ASN A 40 -1.27 -6.83 -7.68
CA ASN A 40 -0.76 -7.60 -6.55
C ASN A 40 0.77 -7.77 -6.56
N GLY A 41 1.44 -7.31 -7.60
CA GLY A 41 2.91 -7.31 -7.63
C GLY A 41 3.52 -6.53 -6.48
N ILE A 42 2.77 -5.61 -5.86
CA ILE A 42 3.24 -4.89 -4.68
C ILE A 42 3.59 -5.86 -3.53
N LEU A 43 2.84 -6.94 -3.40
CA LEU A 43 3.09 -7.92 -2.34
C LEU A 43 4.44 -8.60 -2.53
N SER A 44 4.76 -8.98 -3.76
CA SER A 44 6.05 -9.57 -4.09
C SER A 44 7.19 -8.56 -3.92
N ALA A 45 6.97 -7.32 -4.35
CA ALA A 45 7.99 -6.29 -4.26
C ALA A 45 8.36 -6.00 -2.79
N ILE A 46 7.37 -5.91 -1.92
CA ILE A 46 7.62 -5.68 -0.49
C ILE A 46 8.32 -6.89 0.13
N LYS A 47 7.89 -8.10 -0.24
CA LYS A 47 8.54 -9.30 0.26
C LYS A 47 10.02 -9.33 -0.13
N LYS A 48 10.33 -9.00 -1.37
CA LYS A 48 11.72 -8.98 -1.85
C LYS A 48 12.54 -7.90 -1.19
N SER A 49 11.92 -6.81 -0.75
CA SER A 49 12.64 -5.73 -0.09
C SER A 49 13.15 -6.12 1.30
N GLY A 50 12.58 -7.16 1.89
CA GLY A 50 12.92 -7.56 3.25
C GLY A 50 12.27 -6.74 4.34
N ILE A 51 11.43 -5.77 3.98
CA ILE A 51 10.76 -4.90 4.95
C ILE A 51 9.54 -5.63 5.52
N ALA A 52 9.42 -5.64 6.85
CA ALA A 52 8.29 -6.27 7.52
C ALA A 52 7.03 -5.44 7.34
N TRP A 53 5.93 -6.10 7.03
CA TRP A 53 4.63 -5.43 6.88
C TRP A 53 4.26 -4.62 8.12
N ASN A 54 4.58 -5.15 9.30
CA ASN A 54 4.24 -4.48 10.56
C ASN A 54 4.95 -3.13 10.74
N SER A 55 6.00 -2.85 9.98
CA SER A 55 6.68 -1.56 10.03
C SER A 55 6.08 -0.53 9.07
N ILE A 56 5.23 -0.95 8.14
CA ILE A 56 4.61 -0.05 7.17
C ILE A 56 3.33 0.49 7.81
N LYS A 57 3.43 1.71 8.35
CA LYS A 57 2.32 2.31 9.11
C LYS A 57 1.51 3.32 8.32
N THR A 58 2.03 3.75 7.19
CA THR A 58 1.39 4.82 6.42
C THR A 58 1.57 4.55 4.93
N MET A 59 0.54 4.85 4.16
CA MET A 59 0.59 4.80 2.71
C MET A 59 0.10 6.13 2.16
N PHE A 60 0.84 6.69 1.21
CA PHE A 60 0.47 7.90 0.51
C PHE A 60 0.22 7.58 -0.95
N ILE A 61 -0.95 7.93 -1.45
CA ILE A 61 -1.33 7.72 -2.84
C ILE A 61 -1.30 9.07 -3.56
N THR A 62 -0.44 9.17 -4.57
CA THR A 62 -0.23 10.45 -5.24
C THR A 62 -1.38 10.83 -6.16
N HIS A 63 -1.98 9.84 -6.83
CA HIS A 63 -3.14 10.10 -7.71
C HIS A 63 -3.85 8.78 -8.02
N SER A 64 -5.02 8.87 -8.66
CA SER A 64 -5.93 7.73 -8.80
C SER A 64 -5.76 6.91 -10.08
N HIS A 65 -4.67 7.08 -10.81
CA HIS A 65 -4.42 6.26 -11.99
C HIS A 65 -4.18 4.81 -11.61
N THR A 66 -4.47 3.90 -12.55
CA THR A 66 -4.42 2.47 -12.27
C THR A 66 -3.06 1.99 -11.80
N ASP A 67 -1.98 2.59 -12.31
CA ASP A 67 -0.62 2.20 -11.96
C ASP A 67 -0.17 2.72 -10.60
N HIS A 68 -1.05 3.40 -9.87
CA HIS A 68 -0.73 3.91 -8.53
C HIS A 68 -1.75 3.47 -7.48
N ILE A 69 -2.99 3.16 -7.87
CA ILE A 69 -4.06 2.95 -6.92
C ILE A 69 -4.51 1.50 -6.76
N LEU A 70 -4.47 0.70 -7.83
CA LEU A 70 -5.01 -0.67 -7.72
C LEU A 70 -4.20 -1.53 -6.77
N GLY A 71 -2.90 -1.33 -6.70
CA GLY A 71 -2.08 -2.03 -5.73
C GLY A 71 -2.42 -1.67 -4.29
N ALA A 72 -2.97 -0.48 -4.06
CA ALA A 72 -3.36 -0.07 -2.72
C ALA A 72 -4.43 -0.99 -2.13
N VAL A 73 -5.33 -1.48 -2.96
CA VAL A 73 -6.36 -2.43 -2.50
C VAL A 73 -5.69 -3.70 -1.99
N TRP A 74 -4.65 -4.18 -2.66
CA TRP A 74 -3.90 -5.36 -2.21
C TRP A 74 -3.16 -5.10 -0.91
N VAL A 75 -2.60 -3.90 -0.74
CA VAL A 75 -1.94 -3.52 0.51
C VAL A 75 -2.95 -3.51 1.66
N ILE A 76 -4.12 -2.91 1.44
CA ILE A 76 -5.18 -2.88 2.45
C ILE A 76 -5.60 -4.30 2.81
N ARG A 77 -5.78 -5.16 1.81
CA ARG A 77 -6.15 -6.54 2.06
C ARG A 77 -5.10 -7.27 2.90
N GLN A 78 -3.82 -7.10 2.55
CA GLN A 78 -2.74 -7.77 3.26
C GLN A 78 -2.65 -7.29 4.70
N ILE A 79 -2.68 -5.98 4.93
CA ILE A 79 -2.56 -5.44 6.28
C ILE A 79 -3.79 -5.82 7.11
N SER A 80 -4.98 -5.77 6.53
CA SER A 80 -6.19 -6.17 7.24
C SER A 80 -6.15 -7.63 7.65
N ALA A 81 -5.65 -8.49 6.78
CA ALA A 81 -5.49 -9.91 7.12
C ALA A 81 -4.51 -10.10 8.27
N LEU A 82 -3.41 -9.34 8.26
CA LEU A 82 -2.44 -9.40 9.34
C LEU A 82 -2.99 -8.87 10.65
N MET A 83 -3.80 -7.82 10.61
CA MET A 83 -4.49 -7.31 11.79
C MET A 83 -5.40 -8.38 12.39
N ASN A 84 -6.19 -9.04 11.53
CA ASN A 84 -7.12 -10.07 12.00
C ASN A 84 -6.42 -11.28 12.59
N SER A 85 -5.19 -11.56 12.18
CA SER A 85 -4.43 -12.69 12.72
C SER A 85 -3.50 -12.29 13.86
N GLY A 86 -3.55 -11.05 14.31
CA GLY A 86 -2.74 -10.57 15.41
C GLY A 86 -1.28 -10.31 15.05
N LYS A 87 -0.97 -10.18 13.76
CA LYS A 87 0.40 -10.00 13.28
C LYS A 87 0.72 -8.60 12.85
N TYR A 88 -0.19 -7.67 13.05
CA TYR A 88 0.02 -6.26 12.74
C TYR A 88 -0.49 -5.43 13.92
N ASP A 89 0.40 -4.58 14.45
CA ASP A 89 0.10 -3.78 15.63
C ASP A 89 -0.20 -2.34 15.26
N GLY A 90 -1.20 -1.76 15.92
CA GLY A 90 -1.53 -0.35 15.75
C GLY A 90 -2.36 -0.10 14.51
N ASN A 91 -2.37 1.17 14.10
CA ASN A 91 -3.19 1.64 13.00
C ASN A 91 -2.40 1.75 11.71
N PHE A 92 -3.10 1.60 10.60
CA PHE A 92 -2.54 1.86 9.28
C PHE A 92 -3.27 3.07 8.70
N ASN A 93 -2.52 4.09 8.32
CA ASN A 93 -3.08 5.36 7.85
C ASN A 93 -2.83 5.54 6.37
N ILE A 94 -3.87 6.02 5.66
CA ILE A 94 -3.79 6.26 4.23
C ILE A 94 -4.05 7.73 3.98
N TYR A 95 -3.13 8.38 3.30
CA TYR A 95 -3.24 9.79 2.92
C TYR A 95 -3.36 9.92 1.42
N CYS A 96 -4.40 10.56 0.96
CA CYS A 96 -4.63 10.77 -0.46
C CYS A 96 -5.67 11.85 -0.68
N HIS A 97 -5.83 12.26 -1.93
CA HIS A 97 -6.85 13.21 -2.31
C HIS A 97 -8.25 12.60 -2.12
N ASP A 98 -9.25 13.45 -1.89
CA ASP A 98 -10.63 13.00 -1.66
C ASP A 98 -11.14 12.04 -2.73
N GLU A 99 -10.81 12.31 -3.99
CA GLU A 99 -11.24 11.44 -5.09
C GLU A 99 -10.65 10.04 -4.95
N CYS A 100 -9.41 9.96 -4.47
CA CYS A 100 -8.78 8.66 -4.24
C CYS A 100 -9.46 7.92 -3.10
N VAL A 101 -9.86 8.63 -2.04
CA VAL A 101 -10.59 8.02 -0.93
C VAL A 101 -11.86 7.35 -1.44
N ASP A 102 -12.63 8.07 -2.25
CA ASP A 102 -13.86 7.52 -2.80
C ASP A 102 -13.60 6.28 -3.66
N SER A 103 -12.59 6.35 -4.52
CA SER A 103 -12.24 5.23 -5.40
C SER A 103 -11.79 4.01 -4.61
N ILE A 104 -10.89 4.20 -3.64
CA ILE A 104 -10.38 3.11 -2.84
C ILE A 104 -11.50 2.50 -2.02
N THR A 105 -12.33 3.32 -1.41
CA THR A 105 -13.44 2.84 -0.60
C THR A 105 -14.41 2.03 -1.43
N ALA A 106 -14.76 2.51 -2.62
CA ALA A 106 -15.68 1.79 -3.51
C ALA A 106 -15.12 0.44 -3.91
N ILE A 107 -13.85 0.40 -4.32
CA ILE A 107 -13.23 -0.86 -4.74
C ILE A 107 -13.15 -1.83 -3.57
N CYS A 108 -12.74 -1.36 -2.40
CA CYS A 108 -12.65 -2.22 -1.22
C CYS A 108 -14.01 -2.76 -0.80
N ASN A 109 -15.04 -1.93 -0.85
CA ASN A 109 -16.39 -2.37 -0.48
C ASN A 109 -16.93 -3.45 -1.42
N HIS A 110 -16.50 -3.42 -2.67
CA HIS A 110 -16.97 -4.39 -3.66
C HIS A 110 -16.11 -5.65 -3.75
N THR A 111 -14.88 -5.60 -3.29
CA THR A 111 -13.93 -6.67 -3.52
C THR A 111 -13.39 -7.31 -2.24
N LEU A 112 -13.51 -6.65 -1.10
CA LEU A 112 -12.97 -7.17 0.16
C LEU A 112 -14.10 -7.54 1.11
N CYS A 113 -13.80 -8.47 2.01
CA CYS A 113 -14.72 -8.84 3.07
C CYS A 113 -14.95 -7.64 3.98
N LEU A 114 -16.16 -7.52 4.54
CA LEU A 114 -16.50 -6.41 5.43
C LEU A 114 -15.54 -6.28 6.61
N LEU A 115 -14.99 -7.39 7.09
CA LEU A 115 -14.04 -7.37 8.19
C LEU A 115 -12.77 -6.61 7.85
N TYR A 116 -12.44 -6.51 6.57
CA TYR A 116 -11.21 -5.83 6.15
C TYR A 116 -11.43 -4.35 5.90
N THR A 117 -12.64 -3.93 5.55
CA THR A 117 -12.85 -2.57 5.06
C THR A 117 -13.03 -1.55 6.17
N SER A 118 -13.41 -1.98 7.37
CA SER A 118 -13.77 -1.04 8.43
C SER A 118 -12.58 -0.30 9.03
N ASP A 119 -11.37 -0.88 8.93
CA ASP A 119 -10.22 -0.34 9.65
C ASP A 119 -9.13 0.20 8.76
N ALA A 120 -9.25 0.06 7.45
CA ALA A 120 -8.13 0.33 6.57
C ALA A 120 -8.27 1.58 5.72
N ALA A 121 -9.44 2.17 5.61
CA ALA A 121 -9.66 3.30 4.72
C ALA A 121 -9.84 4.59 5.49
N ASP A 122 -8.77 5.03 6.09
CA ASP A 122 -8.78 6.29 6.81
C ASP A 122 -7.91 7.28 6.09
N ASP A 123 -8.54 8.35 5.71
CA ASP A 123 -7.86 9.39 4.99
C ASP A 123 -6.36 9.42 5.08
#